data_99fa24f8a1e8973f97451d2cc089482d
#
_entry.id   99fa24f8a1e8973f97451d2cc089482d
#
_cell.length_a   1.000
_cell.length_b   1.000
_cell.length_c   1.000
_cell.angle_alpha   90.00
_cell.angle_beta   90.00
_cell.angle_gamma   90.00
#
_symmetry.space_group_name_H-M   'P 1'
#
loop_
_entity.id
_entity.type
_entity.pdbx_description
1 polymer ?
#
loop_
_entity_poly.entity_id
_entity_poly.type
_entity_poly.pdbx_seq_one_letter_code
_entity_poly.pdbx_strand_id
1 'polypeptide(L)'
;MLRDKKGFTLIELIVIIVIIGILAAVAIPKYIDLTQSAADGTARGVLGALRGANGLLFAQRILGPTPGTYTMGPVVGAAQVQGVALGAAAADSVTIVVAGGYTYTFSFTMGTVPSTMGIIYSGTATW
;
A
#
# COMPACT_ATOMS: atom_id res chain seq x y z
N MET A 1 23.11 52.94 19.10
CA MET A 1 21.76 52.80 18.56
C MET A 1 21.05 51.65 19.26
N LEU A 2 20.15 51.95 20.16
CA LEU A 2 19.34 50.94 20.84
C LEU A 2 18.24 50.52 19.86
N ARG A 3 18.29 49.29 19.31
CA ARG A 3 17.19 48.74 18.52
C ARG A 3 16.01 48.53 19.45
N ASP A 4 14.92 49.23 19.22
CA ASP A 4 13.63 49.01 19.86
C ASP A 4 13.23 47.54 19.70
N LYS A 5 13.36 46.77 20.77
CA LYS A 5 12.83 45.42 20.85
C LYS A 5 11.33 45.54 21.12
N LYS A 6 10.54 45.67 20.06
CA LYS A 6 9.08 45.51 20.18
C LYS A 6 8.82 44.06 20.59
N GLY A 7 8.43 43.86 21.84
CA GLY A 7 7.97 42.57 22.35
C GLY A 7 6.57 42.24 21.80
N PHE A 8 6.28 40.96 21.61
CA PHE A 8 4.93 40.49 21.29
C PHE A 8 3.94 40.84 22.41
N THR A 9 2.74 41.26 22.04
CA THR A 9 1.65 41.48 23.00
C THR A 9 1.01 40.13 23.36
N LEU A 10 0.49 40.03 24.60
CA LEU A 10 -0.19 38.81 25.06
C LEU A 10 -1.40 38.47 24.19
N ILE A 11 -2.13 39.48 23.73
CA ILE A 11 -3.31 39.28 22.86
C ILE A 11 -2.91 38.72 21.48
N GLU A 12 -1.80 39.16 20.94
CA GLU A 12 -1.28 38.66 19.66
C GLU A 12 -0.94 37.17 19.73
N LEU A 13 -0.34 36.73 20.85
CA LEU A 13 -0.06 35.31 21.08
C LEU A 13 -1.35 34.50 21.23
N ILE A 14 -2.33 34.99 22.00
CA ILE A 14 -3.60 34.30 22.21
C ILE A 14 -4.36 34.15 20.90
N VAL A 15 -4.44 35.18 20.07
CA VAL A 15 -5.12 35.11 18.77
C VAL A 15 -4.48 34.08 17.87
N ILE A 16 -3.14 33.98 17.81
CA ILE A 16 -2.42 33.01 17.01
C ILE A 16 -2.75 31.59 17.46
N ILE A 17 -2.67 31.28 18.76
CA ILE A 17 -2.93 29.90 19.23
C ILE A 17 -4.40 29.50 19.05
N VAL A 18 -5.35 30.41 19.14
CA VAL A 18 -6.77 30.15 18.86
C VAL A 18 -6.97 29.81 17.38
N ILE A 19 -6.39 30.60 16.47
CA ILE A 19 -6.49 30.35 15.03
C ILE A 19 -5.87 29.00 14.67
N ILE A 20 -4.66 28.71 15.17
CA ILE A 20 -4.01 27.43 14.94
C ILE A 20 -4.84 26.26 15.50
N GLY A 21 -5.43 26.43 16.69
CA GLY A 21 -6.30 25.42 17.30
C GLY A 21 -7.52 25.09 16.45
N ILE A 22 -8.19 26.10 15.89
CA ILE A 22 -9.34 25.89 15.00
C ILE A 22 -8.92 25.21 13.70
N LEU A 23 -7.83 25.65 13.09
CA LEU A 23 -7.31 25.05 11.85
C LEU A 23 -6.86 23.59 12.08
N ALA A 24 -6.18 23.31 13.19
CA ALA A 24 -5.73 21.96 13.52
C ALA A 24 -6.91 20.99 13.72
N ALA A 25 -8.00 21.44 14.33
CA ALA A 25 -9.19 20.62 14.56
C ALA A 25 -9.80 20.08 13.25
N VAL A 26 -9.66 20.82 12.16
CA VAL A 26 -10.15 20.40 10.82
C VAL A 26 -9.07 19.67 10.02
N ALA A 27 -7.82 20.11 10.11
CA ALA A 27 -6.73 19.58 9.30
C ALA A 27 -6.31 18.16 9.69
N ILE A 28 -6.29 17.83 10.98
CA ILE A 28 -5.82 16.53 11.47
C ILE A 28 -6.68 15.37 10.95
N PRO A 29 -8.01 15.35 11.10
CA PRO A 29 -8.82 14.24 10.57
C PRO A 29 -8.69 14.12 9.06
N LYS A 30 -8.65 15.25 8.34
CA LYS A 30 -8.49 15.24 6.88
C LYS A 30 -7.15 14.65 6.43
N TYR A 31 -6.10 14.89 7.20
CA TYR A 31 -4.78 14.30 6.92
C TYR A 31 -4.76 12.79 7.11
N ILE A 32 -5.44 12.28 8.13
CA ILE A 32 -5.56 10.83 8.38
C ILE A 32 -6.31 10.15 7.23
N ASP A 33 -7.44 10.71 6.80
CA ASP A 33 -8.21 10.20 5.65
C ASP A 33 -7.39 10.16 4.36
N LEU A 34 -6.58 11.19 4.13
CA LEU A 34 -5.72 11.27 2.95
C LEU A 34 -4.61 10.21 2.96
N THR A 35 -3.98 9.97 4.11
CA THR A 35 -2.93 8.94 4.24
C THR A 35 -3.50 7.54 4.03
N GLN A 36 -4.69 7.26 4.53
CA GLN A 36 -5.37 6.00 4.29
C GLN A 36 -5.69 5.82 2.80
N SER A 37 -6.28 6.83 2.17
CA SER A 37 -6.58 6.79 0.73
C SER A 37 -5.33 6.57 -0.14
N ALA A 38 -4.21 7.17 0.23
CA ALA A 38 -2.93 6.97 -0.44
C ALA A 38 -2.40 5.53 -0.25
N ALA A 39 -2.55 4.96 0.95
CA ALA A 39 -2.17 3.58 1.25
C ALA A 39 -3.03 2.59 0.43
N ASP A 40 -4.34 2.81 0.35
CA ASP A 40 -5.26 2.00 -0.47
C ASP A 40 -4.89 2.06 -1.96
N GLY A 41 -4.55 3.25 -2.47
CA GLY A 41 -4.08 3.43 -3.84
C GLY A 41 -2.79 2.63 -4.12
N THR A 42 -1.85 2.67 -3.20
CA THR A 42 -0.60 1.90 -3.28
C THR A 42 -0.88 0.40 -3.28
N ALA A 43 -1.74 -0.08 -2.38
CA ALA A 43 -2.11 -1.49 -2.31
C ALA A 43 -2.80 -1.99 -3.59
N ARG A 44 -3.66 -1.17 -4.20
CA ARG A 44 -4.27 -1.48 -5.51
C ARG A 44 -3.22 -1.56 -6.62
N GLY A 45 -2.23 -0.69 -6.60
CA GLY A 45 -1.10 -0.74 -7.53
C GLY A 45 -0.31 -2.05 -7.40
N VAL A 46 -0.01 -2.46 -6.18
CA VAL A 46 0.66 -3.75 -5.89
C VAL A 46 -0.18 -4.93 -6.38
N LEU A 47 -1.50 -4.91 -6.13
CA LEU A 47 -2.40 -5.97 -6.61
C LEU A 47 -2.38 -6.06 -8.15
N GLY A 48 -2.32 -4.91 -8.85
CA GLY A 48 -2.18 -4.86 -10.30
C GLY A 48 -0.87 -5.49 -10.78
N ALA A 49 0.26 -5.18 -10.12
CA ALA A 49 1.57 -5.75 -10.41
C ALA A 49 1.59 -7.28 -10.18
N LEU A 50 1.02 -7.75 -9.07
CA LEU A 50 0.91 -9.18 -8.77
C LEU A 50 0.06 -9.92 -9.83
N ARG A 51 -1.05 -9.34 -10.26
CA ARG A 51 -1.89 -9.92 -11.31
C ARG A 51 -1.17 -9.97 -12.66
N GLY A 52 -0.41 -8.93 -13.01
CA GLY A 52 0.42 -8.92 -14.20
C GLY A 52 1.51 -10.00 -14.18
N ALA A 53 2.23 -10.12 -13.07
CA ALA A 53 3.24 -11.15 -12.85
C ALA A 53 2.65 -12.58 -12.90
N ASN A 54 1.45 -12.76 -12.33
CA ASN A 54 0.73 -14.02 -12.40
C ASN A 54 0.44 -14.43 -13.83
N GLY A 55 -0.03 -13.51 -14.68
CA GLY A 55 -0.26 -13.77 -16.10
C GLY A 55 1.02 -14.16 -16.86
N LEU A 56 2.11 -13.46 -16.55
CA LEU A 56 3.42 -13.76 -17.14
C LEU A 56 3.93 -15.15 -16.74
N LEU A 57 3.86 -15.50 -15.46
CA LEU A 57 4.26 -16.81 -14.97
C LEU A 57 3.40 -17.94 -15.55
N PHE A 58 2.09 -17.71 -15.67
CA PHE A 58 1.19 -18.67 -16.31
C PHE A 58 1.59 -18.92 -17.77
N ALA A 59 1.86 -17.87 -18.54
CA ALA A 59 2.33 -17.98 -19.91
C ALA A 59 3.67 -18.74 -20.00
N GLN A 60 4.63 -18.44 -19.13
CA GLN A 60 5.90 -19.13 -19.07
C GLN A 60 5.73 -20.64 -18.77
N ARG A 61 4.78 -20.98 -17.89
CA ARG A 61 4.51 -22.39 -17.54
C ARG A 61 3.83 -23.16 -18.66
N ILE A 62 3.00 -22.51 -19.48
CA ILE A 62 2.41 -23.12 -20.66
C ILE A 62 3.47 -23.39 -21.72
N LEU A 63 4.39 -22.45 -21.93
CA LEU A 63 5.43 -22.53 -22.95
C LEU A 63 6.64 -23.36 -22.53
N GLY A 64 6.78 -23.63 -21.24
CA GLY A 64 7.91 -24.34 -20.65
C GLY A 64 7.79 -25.85 -20.76
N PRO A 65 8.94 -26.56 -20.59
CA PRO A 65 8.98 -28.03 -20.73
C PRO A 65 8.30 -28.76 -19.56
N THR A 66 8.00 -28.09 -18.47
CA THR A 66 7.37 -28.68 -17.28
C THR A 66 6.14 -27.88 -16.89
N PRO A 67 4.95 -28.24 -17.39
CA PRO A 67 3.71 -27.70 -16.84
C PRO A 67 3.57 -28.11 -15.37
N GLY A 68 3.23 -27.18 -14.51
CA GLY A 68 3.08 -27.45 -13.10
C GLY A 68 2.46 -26.26 -12.36
N THR A 69 1.89 -26.52 -11.21
CA THR A 69 1.34 -25.48 -10.33
C THR A 69 2.45 -24.57 -9.82
N TYR A 70 2.12 -23.33 -9.52
CA TYR A 70 3.01 -22.36 -8.90
C TYR A 70 2.30 -21.67 -7.72
N THR A 71 3.07 -21.22 -6.79
CA THR A 71 2.60 -20.59 -5.55
C THR A 71 2.74 -19.07 -5.61
N MET A 72 2.30 -18.37 -4.56
CA MET A 72 2.40 -16.92 -4.46
C MET A 72 3.85 -16.41 -4.46
N GLY A 73 4.81 -17.17 -3.92
CA GLY A 73 6.22 -16.76 -3.85
C GLY A 73 6.82 -16.38 -5.21
N PRO A 74 6.82 -17.25 -6.22
CA PRO A 74 7.24 -16.90 -7.58
C PRO A 74 6.51 -15.69 -8.18
N VAL A 75 5.22 -15.51 -7.89
CA VAL A 75 4.43 -14.36 -8.36
C VAL A 75 4.98 -13.06 -7.77
N VAL A 76 5.22 -13.05 -6.46
CA VAL A 76 5.80 -11.90 -5.76
C VAL A 76 7.19 -11.57 -6.30
N GLY A 77 8.04 -12.58 -6.53
CA GLY A 77 9.37 -12.39 -7.12
C GLY A 77 9.31 -11.80 -8.53
N ALA A 78 8.39 -12.25 -9.35
CA ALA A 78 8.22 -11.75 -10.72
C ALA A 78 7.59 -10.36 -10.79
N ALA A 79 6.78 -9.98 -9.80
CA ALA A 79 6.13 -8.68 -9.75
C ALA A 79 7.09 -7.51 -9.48
N GLN A 80 8.28 -7.77 -8.91
CA GLN A 80 9.31 -6.77 -8.59
C GLN A 80 8.74 -5.51 -7.89
N VAL A 81 7.88 -5.72 -6.91
CA VAL A 81 7.20 -4.64 -6.19
C VAL A 81 8.21 -3.81 -5.39
N GLN A 82 8.16 -2.49 -5.53
CA GLN A 82 9.02 -1.55 -4.83
C GLN A 82 8.20 -0.55 -4.01
N GLY A 83 8.81 0.04 -3.00
CA GLY A 83 8.18 1.09 -2.19
C GLY A 83 7.24 0.59 -1.10
N VAL A 84 7.10 -0.73 -0.92
CA VAL A 84 6.33 -1.35 0.16
C VAL A 84 7.17 -2.43 0.84
N ALA A 85 6.94 -2.66 2.13
CA ALA A 85 7.54 -3.79 2.81
C ALA A 85 6.72 -5.05 2.52
N LEU A 86 7.36 -6.03 1.89
CA LEU A 86 6.76 -7.35 1.62
C LEU A 86 7.05 -8.27 2.80
N GLY A 87 5.99 -8.85 3.38
CA GLY A 87 6.12 -9.97 4.29
C GLY A 87 6.53 -11.25 3.56
N ALA A 88 6.86 -12.30 4.31
CA ALA A 88 7.14 -13.59 3.74
C ALA A 88 5.92 -14.09 2.94
N ALA A 89 6.13 -14.43 1.66
CA ALA A 89 5.06 -15.01 0.85
C ALA A 89 4.82 -16.45 1.30
N ALA A 90 3.59 -16.74 1.73
CA ALA A 90 3.12 -18.11 1.91
C ALA A 90 2.80 -18.74 0.54
N ALA A 91 2.38 -20.02 0.56
CA ALA A 91 2.03 -20.71 -0.69
C ALA A 91 0.85 -20.05 -1.42
N ASP A 92 -0.08 -19.48 -0.66
CA ASP A 92 -1.39 -18.97 -1.07
C ASP A 92 -1.64 -17.51 -0.73
N SER A 93 -0.70 -16.82 -0.10
CA SER A 93 -0.90 -15.42 0.34
C SER A 93 0.39 -14.64 0.47
N VAL A 94 0.28 -13.32 0.39
CA VAL A 94 1.33 -12.37 0.74
C VAL A 94 0.74 -11.18 1.48
N THR A 95 1.44 -10.73 2.50
CA THR A 95 1.08 -9.52 3.25
C THR A 95 2.03 -8.40 2.88
N ILE A 96 1.51 -7.21 2.64
CA ILE A 96 2.30 -6.00 2.43
C ILE A 96 2.04 -4.99 3.54
N VAL A 97 3.07 -4.22 3.87
CA VAL A 97 2.96 -3.06 4.76
C VAL A 97 3.31 -1.83 3.96
N VAL A 98 2.37 -0.90 3.88
CA VAL A 98 2.50 0.37 3.18
C VAL A 98 2.89 1.47 4.17
N ALA A 99 3.40 2.59 3.68
CA ALA A 99 3.70 3.77 4.49
C ALA A 99 2.50 4.16 5.38
N GLY A 100 2.78 4.48 6.64
CA GLY A 100 1.73 4.71 7.66
C GLY A 100 1.35 3.47 8.46
N GLY A 101 1.97 2.30 8.20
CA GLY A 101 1.72 1.06 8.94
C GLY A 101 0.46 0.31 8.51
N TYR A 102 -0.15 0.68 7.40
CA TYR A 102 -1.32 -0.02 6.84
C TYR A 102 -0.90 -1.36 6.26
N THR A 103 -1.63 -2.41 6.64
CA THR A 103 -1.33 -3.80 6.26
C THR A 103 -2.42 -4.34 5.35
N TYR A 104 -2.01 -4.91 4.21
CA TYR A 104 -2.92 -5.53 3.25
C TYR A 104 -2.47 -6.96 2.97
N THR A 105 -3.42 -7.88 2.92
CA THR A 105 -3.15 -9.28 2.58
C THR A 105 -3.80 -9.62 1.25
N PHE A 106 -3.03 -10.20 0.35
CA PHE A 106 -3.51 -10.71 -0.93
C PHE A 106 -3.49 -12.23 -0.90
N SER A 107 -4.59 -12.84 -1.28
CA SER A 107 -4.74 -14.28 -1.35
C SER A 107 -4.63 -14.76 -2.80
N PHE A 108 -4.08 -15.94 -2.97
CA PHE A 108 -3.86 -16.58 -4.27
C PHE A 108 -4.53 -17.96 -4.29
N THR A 109 -5.43 -18.15 -5.23
CA THR A 109 -5.96 -19.48 -5.52
C THR A 109 -5.21 -20.05 -6.69
N MET A 110 -4.54 -21.18 -6.49
CA MET A 110 -3.79 -21.85 -7.54
C MET A 110 -4.70 -22.32 -8.66
N GLY A 111 -4.27 -22.08 -9.91
CA GLY A 111 -4.87 -22.67 -11.09
C GLY A 111 -4.21 -23.99 -11.46
N THR A 112 -4.85 -24.73 -12.34
CA THR A 112 -4.31 -25.96 -12.91
C THR A 112 -3.73 -25.68 -14.29
N VAL A 113 -2.40 -25.64 -14.41
CA VAL A 113 -1.72 -25.43 -15.68
C VAL A 113 -1.81 -26.73 -16.52
N PRO A 114 -2.14 -26.67 -17.82
CA PRO A 114 -2.32 -25.48 -18.65
C PRO A 114 -3.75 -24.93 -18.70
N SER A 115 -4.70 -25.52 -18.00
CA SER A 115 -6.13 -25.27 -18.21
C SER A 115 -6.62 -23.97 -17.58
N THR A 116 -6.15 -23.62 -16.37
CA THR A 116 -6.61 -22.47 -15.63
C THR A 116 -5.48 -21.69 -14.97
N MET A 117 -5.52 -20.37 -15.11
CA MET A 117 -4.63 -19.45 -14.41
C MET A 117 -5.09 -19.27 -12.95
N GLY A 118 -4.16 -19.16 -12.01
CA GLY A 118 -4.46 -18.81 -10.64
C GLY A 118 -5.10 -17.40 -10.53
N ILE A 119 -5.87 -17.19 -9.48
CA ILE A 119 -6.58 -15.90 -9.24
C ILE A 119 -6.00 -15.24 -8.00
N ILE A 120 -5.72 -13.95 -8.10
CA ILE A 120 -5.28 -13.11 -6.98
C ILE A 120 -6.40 -12.14 -6.62
N TYR A 121 -6.77 -12.11 -5.34
CA TYR A 121 -7.77 -11.20 -4.80
C TYR A 121 -7.31 -10.60 -3.46
N SER A 122 -7.89 -9.49 -3.08
CA SER A 122 -7.61 -8.87 -1.79
C SER A 122 -8.35 -9.63 -0.68
N GLY A 123 -7.59 -10.12 0.33
CA GLY A 123 -8.16 -10.88 1.45
C GLY A 123 -8.73 -10.01 2.56
N THR A 124 -8.18 -8.83 2.82
CA THR A 124 -8.53 -8.00 3.98
C THR A 124 -8.86 -6.54 3.64
N ALA A 125 -8.83 -6.16 2.38
CA ALA A 125 -9.12 -4.79 1.99
C ALA A 125 -10.61 -4.59 1.70
N THR A 126 -11.24 -3.75 2.49
CA THR A 126 -12.57 -3.19 2.21
C THR A 126 -12.35 -1.83 1.53
N TRP A 127 -12.25 -1.81 0.24
CA TRP A 127 -12.34 -0.62 -0.59
C TRP A 127 -13.58 -0.58 -1.42
#